data_c9275073ef272e4045bd4e8ab44f603d
#
_entry.id   c9275073ef272e4045bd4e8ab44f603d
#
_cell.length_a   1.000
_cell.length_b   1.000
_cell.length_c   1.000
_cell.angle_alpha   90.00
_cell.angle_beta   90.00
_cell.angle_gamma   90.00
#
_symmetry.space_group_name_H-M   'P 1'
#
loop_
_entity.id
_entity.type
_entity.pdbx_description
1 polymer ?
#
loop_
_entity_poly.entity_id
_entity_poly.type
_entity_poly.pdbx_seq_one_letter_code
_entity_poly.pdbx_strand_id
1 'polypeptide(L)'
;TDNIYWIALGVDSPILRYHMENNQLEESFPVKGRATELSIINVQDLKAIGPYIWMGTRAAGLYRYHTQTHELKHFGSEEKSPEQFLPSNHVSTLYTDASENLWIGTYGGGIGLYNNIKESFTIYNEENGLPNNAINSIVADNNGKLWVSTLKGMSCFDPKSETFTNWDNKNGYSLLETNLHACLKSSSNIFYVGGNNHFLSFNPQLIRRNTFIPPVYITKMRIWADYLEDNKAAQWVNISNQRIKLRYNQTSFTIKFSALSYVFASNNKFSYMLEGFDKGWS
;
A
#
# COMPACT_ATOMS: atom_id res chain seq x y z
N THR A 1 -2.74 -3.32 -29.88
CA THR A 1 -2.49 -3.82 -31.21
C THR A 1 -1.32 -3.05 -31.79
N ASP A 2 -0.27 -3.80 -32.16
CA ASP A 2 0.37 -3.52 -33.37
C ASP A 2 1.57 -2.58 -33.29
N ASN A 3 2.68 -3.12 -32.75
CA ASN A 3 4.03 -2.63 -33.06
C ASN A 3 4.25 -1.10 -32.89
N ILE A 4 3.45 -0.45 -32.03
CA ILE A 4 3.59 0.97 -31.71
C ILE A 4 4.03 1.11 -30.25
N TYR A 5 5.18 1.76 -30.02
CA TYR A 5 5.63 2.13 -28.71
C TYR A 5 5.36 3.62 -28.44
N TRP A 6 4.84 3.90 -27.26
CA TRP A 6 4.67 5.26 -26.76
C TRP A 6 5.81 5.57 -25.80
N ILE A 7 6.48 6.68 -26.02
CA ILE A 7 7.71 7.05 -25.31
C ILE A 7 7.54 8.44 -24.70
N ALA A 8 7.64 8.54 -23.39
CA ALA A 8 7.73 9.82 -22.69
C ALA A 8 9.20 10.09 -22.33
N LEU A 9 9.71 11.23 -22.73
CA LEU A 9 11.13 11.59 -22.54
C LEU A 9 11.38 12.40 -21.27
N GLY A 10 10.37 12.62 -20.43
CA GLY A 10 10.49 13.32 -19.16
C GLY A 10 9.94 14.75 -19.20
N VAL A 11 10.60 15.68 -18.50
CA VAL A 11 10.13 17.07 -18.35
C VAL A 11 10.24 17.83 -19.67
N ASP A 12 9.21 18.63 -19.99
CA ASP A 12 9.16 19.52 -21.17
C ASP A 12 9.40 18.82 -22.52
N SER A 13 9.13 17.53 -22.57
CA SER A 13 9.36 16.74 -23.78
C SER A 13 8.07 16.22 -24.36
N PRO A 14 7.94 16.13 -25.70
CA PRO A 14 6.78 15.56 -26.33
C PRO A 14 6.69 14.05 -26.02
N ILE A 15 5.48 13.52 -26.08
CA ILE A 15 5.28 12.08 -26.12
C ILE A 15 5.43 11.63 -27.57
N LEU A 16 6.33 10.69 -27.76
CA LEU A 16 6.67 10.17 -29.07
C LEU A 16 5.92 8.86 -29.32
N ARG A 17 5.61 8.60 -30.58
CA ARG A 17 5.05 7.36 -31.09
C ARG A 17 6.05 6.71 -32.04
N TYR A 18 6.56 5.55 -31.68
CA TYR A 18 7.49 4.79 -32.50
C TYR A 18 6.78 3.62 -33.15
N HIS A 19 6.81 3.58 -34.49
CA HIS A 19 6.26 2.51 -35.31
C HIS A 19 7.35 1.50 -35.67
N MET A 20 7.25 0.28 -35.13
CA MET A 20 8.25 -0.76 -35.38
C MET A 20 8.26 -1.24 -36.85
N GLU A 21 7.13 -1.21 -37.54
CA GLU A 21 7.01 -1.74 -38.89
C GLU A 21 7.79 -0.94 -39.94
N ASN A 22 7.80 0.39 -39.79
CA ASN A 22 8.45 1.30 -40.74
C ASN A 22 9.63 2.04 -40.12
N ASN A 23 9.96 1.75 -38.85
CA ASN A 23 11.05 2.37 -38.09
C ASN A 23 10.94 3.90 -38.02
N GLN A 24 9.69 4.41 -37.93
CA GLN A 24 9.41 5.85 -37.87
C GLN A 24 9.08 6.29 -36.47
N LEU A 25 9.63 7.46 -36.11
CA LEU A 25 9.36 8.16 -34.88
C LEU A 25 8.57 9.42 -35.18
N GLU A 26 7.41 9.57 -34.55
CA GLU A 26 6.53 10.73 -34.71
C GLU A 26 6.28 11.40 -33.37
N GLU A 27 6.24 12.74 -33.37
CA GLU A 27 5.71 13.47 -32.22
C GLU A 27 4.18 13.33 -32.19
N SER A 28 3.68 12.69 -31.15
CA SER A 28 2.23 12.45 -31.03
C SER A 28 1.55 13.47 -30.13
N PHE A 29 2.29 14.07 -29.21
CA PHE A 29 1.71 14.96 -28.21
C PHE A 29 2.76 15.94 -27.63
N PRO A 30 2.44 17.23 -27.40
CA PRO A 30 1.14 17.84 -27.64
C PRO A 30 0.81 17.99 -29.12
N VAL A 31 -0.47 17.82 -29.48
CA VAL A 31 -0.95 18.09 -30.83
C VAL A 31 -0.69 19.55 -31.16
N LYS A 32 -0.09 19.83 -32.35
CA LYS A 32 0.20 21.20 -32.82
C LYS A 32 -1.04 22.10 -32.61
N GLY A 33 -0.90 23.14 -31.78
CA GLY A 33 -1.95 24.12 -31.48
C GLY A 33 -2.55 24.06 -30.07
N ARG A 34 -2.24 23.03 -29.24
CA ARG A 34 -2.62 22.96 -27.82
C ARG A 34 -1.41 22.86 -26.88
N ALA A 35 -0.27 23.34 -27.33
CA ALA A 35 1.02 23.16 -26.68
C ALA A 35 1.17 23.86 -25.31
N THR A 36 0.29 24.79 -24.94
CA THR A 36 0.50 25.64 -23.77
C THR A 36 0.14 25.00 -22.43
N GLU A 37 -0.72 23.97 -22.41
CA GLU A 37 -1.14 23.36 -21.15
C GLU A 37 -0.35 22.11 -20.76
N LEU A 38 0.35 21.49 -21.71
CA LEU A 38 0.97 20.19 -21.55
C LEU A 38 2.51 20.18 -21.72
N SER A 39 3.11 21.30 -22.09
CA SER A 39 4.56 21.42 -22.25
C SER A 39 5.35 21.33 -20.91
N ILE A 40 4.64 21.35 -19.77
CA ILE A 40 5.24 21.34 -18.43
C ILE A 40 4.98 20.00 -17.69
N ILE A 41 4.42 19.01 -18.38
CA ILE A 41 4.01 17.75 -17.73
C ILE A 41 5.19 16.81 -17.61
N ASN A 42 5.57 16.51 -16.37
CA ASN A 42 6.52 15.45 -16.08
C ASN A 42 5.79 14.10 -16.01
N VAL A 43 5.76 13.38 -17.12
CA VAL A 43 5.15 12.06 -17.20
C VAL A 43 6.02 11.04 -16.47
N GLN A 44 5.43 10.37 -15.48
CA GLN A 44 6.10 9.35 -14.68
C GLN A 44 5.82 7.94 -15.22
N ASP A 45 4.61 7.69 -15.70
CA ASP A 45 4.25 6.38 -16.24
C ASP A 45 3.21 6.50 -17.36
N LEU A 46 3.26 5.56 -18.31
CA LEU A 46 2.37 5.46 -19.48
C LEU A 46 1.73 4.08 -19.54
N LYS A 47 0.43 4.04 -19.85
CA LYS A 47 -0.30 2.80 -20.14
C LYS A 47 -1.22 2.96 -21.34
N ALA A 48 -1.10 2.04 -22.29
CA ALA A 48 -2.05 1.91 -23.39
C ALA A 48 -3.15 0.91 -23.00
N ILE A 49 -4.42 1.35 -23.08
CA ILE A 49 -5.59 0.50 -22.81
C ILE A 49 -6.64 0.77 -23.90
N GLY A 50 -6.86 -0.19 -24.77
CA GLY A 50 -7.73 0.00 -25.93
C GLY A 50 -7.30 1.22 -26.79
N PRO A 51 -8.21 2.16 -27.11
CA PRO A 51 -7.88 3.35 -27.88
C PRO A 51 -7.25 4.48 -27.03
N TYR A 52 -7.02 4.26 -25.75
CA TYR A 52 -6.58 5.30 -24.83
C TYR A 52 -5.12 5.14 -24.43
N ILE A 53 -4.42 6.26 -24.32
CA ILE A 53 -3.13 6.37 -23.65
C ILE A 53 -3.36 7.11 -22.33
N TRP A 54 -3.02 6.45 -21.23
CA TRP A 54 -3.06 6.99 -19.91
C TRP A 54 -1.68 7.47 -19.50
N MET A 55 -1.62 8.67 -18.93
CA MET A 55 -0.38 9.36 -18.57
C MET A 55 -0.44 9.78 -17.12
N GLY A 56 0.33 9.12 -16.26
CA GLY A 56 0.54 9.54 -14.88
C GLY A 56 1.61 10.60 -14.79
N THR A 57 1.37 11.69 -14.06
CA THR A 57 2.30 12.81 -13.99
C THR A 57 2.75 13.08 -12.56
N ARG A 58 3.89 13.76 -12.41
CA ARG A 58 4.45 14.09 -11.11
C ARG A 58 3.64 15.12 -10.32
N ALA A 59 2.98 16.06 -10.98
CA ALA A 59 2.33 17.18 -10.31
C ALA A 59 1.00 17.64 -10.93
N ALA A 60 0.64 17.08 -12.09
CA ALA A 60 -0.52 17.50 -12.85
C ALA A 60 -1.61 16.42 -12.93
N GLY A 61 -1.57 15.40 -12.06
CA GLY A 61 -2.59 14.37 -12.01
C GLY A 61 -2.46 13.32 -13.11
N LEU A 62 -3.58 12.84 -13.58
CA LEU A 62 -3.72 11.79 -14.58
C LEU A 62 -4.39 12.33 -15.84
N TYR A 63 -3.84 11.98 -16.99
CA TYR A 63 -4.43 12.31 -18.29
C TYR A 63 -4.82 11.05 -19.06
N ARG A 64 -5.92 11.14 -19.79
CA ARG A 64 -6.38 10.13 -20.74
C ARG A 64 -6.47 10.76 -22.14
N TYR A 65 -5.69 10.25 -23.06
CA TYR A 65 -5.67 10.66 -24.47
C TYR A 65 -6.28 9.60 -25.36
N HIS A 66 -7.25 9.98 -26.19
CA HIS A 66 -7.83 9.07 -27.18
C HIS A 66 -7.07 9.16 -28.50
N THR A 67 -6.49 8.04 -28.95
CA THR A 67 -5.56 8.02 -30.09
C THR A 67 -6.16 8.35 -31.44
N GLN A 68 -7.49 8.17 -31.61
CA GLN A 68 -8.21 8.42 -32.86
C GLN A 68 -8.91 9.78 -32.88
N THR A 69 -9.62 10.14 -31.80
CA THR A 69 -10.37 11.40 -31.71
C THR A 69 -9.52 12.57 -31.28
N HIS A 70 -8.32 12.31 -30.76
CA HIS A 70 -7.41 13.30 -30.17
C HIS A 70 -8.01 14.05 -28.97
N GLU A 71 -9.04 13.47 -28.34
CA GLU A 71 -9.61 14.00 -27.12
C GLU A 71 -8.67 13.75 -25.94
N LEU A 72 -8.45 14.81 -25.17
CA LEU A 72 -7.67 14.76 -23.94
C LEU A 72 -8.58 15.02 -22.76
N LYS A 73 -8.59 14.11 -21.77
CA LYS A 73 -9.28 14.28 -20.50
C LYS A 73 -8.28 14.32 -19.35
N HIS A 74 -8.53 15.21 -18.41
CA HIS A 74 -7.73 15.41 -17.20
C HIS A 74 -8.48 14.97 -15.96
N PHE A 75 -7.77 14.36 -15.00
CA PHE A 75 -8.24 14.00 -13.66
C PHE A 75 -7.23 14.51 -12.64
N GLY A 76 -7.69 15.30 -11.68
CA GLY A 76 -6.81 15.93 -10.69
C GLY A 76 -7.44 15.98 -9.31
N SER A 77 -6.65 16.44 -8.34
CA SER A 77 -7.10 16.58 -6.94
C SER A 77 -7.99 17.82 -6.71
N GLU A 78 -8.15 18.68 -7.72
CA GLU A 78 -8.99 19.90 -7.66
C GLU A 78 -10.35 19.72 -8.33
N GLU A 79 -10.64 18.51 -8.84
CA GLU A 79 -11.91 18.21 -9.47
C GLU A 79 -13.08 18.42 -8.50
N LYS A 80 -14.10 19.13 -8.95
CA LYS A 80 -15.26 19.52 -8.11
C LYS A 80 -16.18 18.36 -7.76
N SER A 81 -16.11 17.27 -8.53
CA SER A 81 -16.89 16.07 -8.28
C SER A 81 -16.07 15.10 -7.42
N PRO A 82 -16.54 14.72 -6.22
CA PRO A 82 -15.85 13.76 -5.37
C PRO A 82 -15.60 12.41 -6.07
N GLU A 83 -16.43 12.05 -7.03
CA GLU A 83 -16.35 10.80 -7.78
C GLU A 83 -15.21 10.81 -8.82
N GLN A 84 -14.85 11.99 -9.34
CA GLN A 84 -13.77 12.20 -10.31
C GLN A 84 -12.47 12.66 -9.64
N PHE A 85 -12.50 12.75 -8.32
CA PHE A 85 -11.40 13.22 -7.51
C PHE A 85 -10.26 12.20 -7.48
N LEU A 86 -9.06 12.63 -7.86
CA LEU A 86 -7.83 11.90 -7.66
C LEU A 86 -7.18 12.36 -6.33
N PRO A 87 -6.83 11.45 -5.40
CA PRO A 87 -6.41 11.85 -4.05
C PRO A 87 -5.05 12.56 -4.01
N SER A 88 -4.30 12.56 -5.11
CA SER A 88 -3.03 13.27 -5.28
C SER A 88 -2.73 13.51 -6.75
N ASN A 89 -2.24 14.71 -7.07
CA ASN A 89 -1.75 15.04 -8.41
C ASN A 89 -0.39 14.41 -8.75
N HIS A 90 0.26 13.77 -7.79
CA HIS A 90 1.48 13.02 -8.05
C HIS A 90 1.12 11.55 -8.32
N VAL A 91 0.89 11.21 -9.57
CA VAL A 91 0.71 9.83 -10.04
C VAL A 91 2.08 9.21 -10.27
N SER A 92 2.42 8.22 -9.45
CA SER A 92 3.73 7.58 -9.46
C SER A 92 3.80 6.36 -10.37
N THR A 93 2.71 5.60 -10.51
CA THR A 93 2.71 4.38 -11.32
C THR A 93 1.31 4.04 -11.81
N LEU A 94 1.22 3.42 -12.98
CA LEU A 94 0.01 2.90 -13.60
C LEU A 94 0.15 1.39 -13.82
N TYR A 95 -0.86 0.63 -13.44
CA TYR A 95 -0.88 -0.80 -13.64
C TYR A 95 -2.22 -1.24 -14.26
N THR A 96 -2.16 -2.12 -15.25
CA THR A 96 -3.35 -2.75 -15.85
C THR A 96 -3.39 -4.21 -15.47
N ASP A 97 -4.46 -4.64 -14.82
CA ASP A 97 -4.63 -6.03 -14.47
C ASP A 97 -5.13 -6.89 -15.66
N ALA A 98 -5.26 -8.21 -15.45
CA ALA A 98 -5.69 -9.15 -16.48
C ALA A 98 -7.14 -8.92 -16.97
N SER A 99 -7.93 -8.13 -16.24
CA SER A 99 -9.30 -7.73 -16.61
C SER A 99 -9.35 -6.34 -17.22
N GLU A 100 -8.20 -5.78 -17.61
CA GLU A 100 -8.03 -4.43 -18.17
C GLU A 100 -8.45 -3.29 -17.22
N ASN A 101 -8.56 -3.55 -15.92
CA ASN A 101 -8.79 -2.49 -14.95
C ASN A 101 -7.52 -1.66 -14.77
N LEU A 102 -7.66 -0.34 -14.78
CA LEU A 102 -6.56 0.58 -14.53
C LEU A 102 -6.44 0.85 -13.03
N TRP A 103 -5.29 0.48 -12.49
CA TRP A 103 -4.84 0.78 -11.14
C TRP A 103 -3.83 1.92 -11.17
N ILE A 104 -3.99 2.86 -10.26
CA ILE A 104 -3.21 4.10 -10.20
C ILE A 104 -2.53 4.16 -8.84
N GLY A 105 -1.21 4.19 -8.83
CA GLY A 105 -0.45 4.50 -7.61
C GLY A 105 -0.16 5.99 -7.53
N THR A 106 -0.37 6.58 -6.36
CA THR A 106 -0.09 7.99 -6.12
C THR A 106 0.93 8.19 -5.00
N TYR A 107 1.63 9.29 -5.03
CA TYR A 107 2.53 9.68 -3.95
C TYR A 107 1.78 10.55 -2.95
N GLY A 108 1.22 9.90 -1.90
CA GLY A 108 0.49 10.54 -0.81
C GLY A 108 -1.02 10.28 -0.78
N GLY A 109 -1.62 9.72 -1.84
CA GLY A 109 -3.06 9.42 -1.89
C GLY A 109 -3.42 7.94 -1.85
N GLY A 110 -2.42 7.03 -1.85
CA GLY A 110 -2.64 5.58 -1.90
C GLY A 110 -2.83 5.05 -3.31
N ILE A 111 -3.61 3.98 -3.46
CA ILE A 111 -3.95 3.37 -4.75
C ILE A 111 -5.38 3.68 -5.14
N GLY A 112 -5.61 3.91 -6.43
CA GLY A 112 -6.93 4.11 -7.03
C GLY A 112 -7.25 3.05 -8.07
N LEU A 113 -8.50 2.59 -8.08
CA LEU A 113 -9.06 1.80 -9.16
C LEU A 113 -9.99 2.69 -9.99
N TYR A 114 -9.69 2.83 -11.28
CA TYR A 114 -10.52 3.60 -12.20
C TYR A 114 -11.73 2.80 -12.69
N ASN A 115 -12.92 3.37 -12.54
CA ASN A 115 -14.15 2.83 -13.09
C ASN A 115 -14.48 3.55 -14.41
N ASN A 116 -14.37 2.84 -15.52
CA ASN A 116 -14.57 3.42 -16.86
C ASN A 116 -16.04 3.84 -17.12
N ILE A 117 -17.02 3.19 -16.50
CA ILE A 117 -18.44 3.47 -16.71
C ILE A 117 -18.85 4.77 -15.98
N LYS A 118 -18.41 4.89 -14.73
CA LYS A 118 -18.72 6.04 -13.86
C LYS A 118 -17.71 7.17 -14.02
N GLU A 119 -16.59 6.91 -14.68
CA GLU A 119 -15.42 7.79 -14.78
C GLU A 119 -14.94 8.29 -13.40
N SER A 120 -14.94 7.40 -12.41
CA SER A 120 -14.65 7.66 -11.01
C SER A 120 -13.56 6.76 -10.48
N PHE A 121 -13.01 7.12 -9.31
CA PHE A 121 -11.97 6.34 -8.64
C PHE A 121 -12.49 5.75 -7.34
N THR A 122 -12.21 4.46 -7.12
CA THR A 122 -12.27 3.85 -5.79
C THR A 122 -10.87 3.92 -5.17
N ILE A 123 -10.74 4.56 -4.02
CA ILE A 123 -9.45 4.83 -3.40
C ILE A 123 -9.24 3.92 -2.20
N TYR A 124 -8.03 3.36 -2.09
CA TYR A 124 -7.56 2.58 -0.95
C TYR A 124 -6.29 3.23 -0.39
N ASN A 125 -6.31 3.55 0.88
CA ASN A 125 -5.27 4.30 1.58
C ASN A 125 -4.91 3.68 2.94
N GLU A 126 -4.20 4.40 3.80
CA GLU A 126 -3.83 3.94 5.14
C GLU A 126 -5.05 3.61 6.01
N GLU A 127 -6.18 4.29 5.83
CA GLU A 127 -7.44 4.01 6.56
C GLU A 127 -8.02 2.64 6.20
N ASN A 128 -7.77 2.16 4.98
CA ASN A 128 -8.18 0.83 4.51
C ASN A 128 -7.15 -0.26 4.84
N GLY A 129 -6.01 0.11 5.43
CA GLY A 129 -4.98 -0.83 5.85
C GLY A 129 -3.70 -0.86 5.02
N LEU A 130 -3.52 0.06 4.07
CA LEU A 130 -2.26 0.23 3.36
C LEU A 130 -1.18 0.73 4.34
N PRO A 131 0.09 0.27 4.26
CA PRO A 131 1.13 0.66 5.21
C PRO A 131 1.60 2.12 5.05
N ASN A 132 1.46 2.66 3.84
CA ASN A 132 1.78 4.06 3.53
C ASN A 132 1.12 4.50 2.22
N ASN A 133 0.68 5.75 2.15
CA ASN A 133 0.01 6.32 0.98
C ASN A 133 0.95 6.72 -0.17
N ALA A 134 2.26 6.65 0.02
CA ALA A 134 3.22 6.89 -1.05
C ALA A 134 3.55 5.57 -1.77
N ILE A 135 3.01 5.42 -2.97
CA ILE A 135 3.14 4.22 -3.79
C ILE A 135 4.32 4.37 -4.76
N ASN A 136 5.19 3.36 -4.80
CA ASN A 136 6.33 3.33 -5.72
C ASN A 136 6.09 2.41 -6.93
N SER A 137 5.42 1.28 -6.72
CA SER A 137 5.12 0.32 -7.80
C SER A 137 3.90 -0.53 -7.49
N ILE A 138 3.21 -0.99 -8.52
CA ILE A 138 2.09 -1.95 -8.45
C ILE A 138 2.36 -3.06 -9.46
N VAL A 139 2.29 -4.32 -9.02
CA VAL A 139 2.42 -5.51 -9.89
C VAL A 139 1.48 -6.61 -9.38
N ALA A 140 0.75 -7.29 -10.27
CA ALA A 140 -0.10 -8.41 -9.86
C ALA A 140 0.62 -9.75 -9.89
N ASP A 141 0.29 -10.61 -8.93
CA ASP A 141 0.66 -12.03 -8.98
C ASP A 141 -0.28 -12.84 -9.90
N ASN A 142 0.01 -14.14 -10.05
CA ASN A 142 -0.79 -15.01 -10.92
C ASN A 142 -2.20 -15.30 -10.39
N ASN A 143 -2.51 -14.91 -9.14
CA ASN A 143 -3.84 -15.04 -8.54
C ASN A 143 -4.64 -13.73 -8.64
N GLY A 144 -4.08 -12.69 -9.26
CA GLY A 144 -4.69 -11.37 -9.41
C GLY A 144 -4.59 -10.48 -8.17
N LYS A 145 -3.78 -10.86 -7.17
CA LYS A 145 -3.49 -9.99 -6.02
C LYS A 145 -2.45 -8.96 -6.42
N LEU A 146 -2.65 -7.73 -5.97
CA LEU A 146 -1.73 -6.62 -6.25
C LEU A 146 -0.66 -6.52 -5.18
N TRP A 147 0.57 -6.57 -5.60
CA TRP A 147 1.73 -6.32 -4.77
C TRP A 147 2.15 -4.86 -4.95
N VAL A 148 2.05 -4.13 -3.87
CA VAL A 148 2.24 -2.68 -3.84
C VAL A 148 3.47 -2.38 -3.00
N SER A 149 4.45 -1.73 -3.59
CA SER A 149 5.60 -1.22 -2.85
C SER A 149 5.34 0.22 -2.42
N THR A 150 5.67 0.52 -1.17
CA THR A 150 5.46 1.82 -0.53
C THR A 150 6.73 2.30 0.17
N LEU A 151 6.76 3.54 0.65
CA LEU A 151 7.88 4.04 1.45
C LEU A 151 8.05 3.32 2.81
N LYS A 152 7.02 2.59 3.28
CA LYS A 152 7.08 1.84 4.56
C LYS A 152 7.05 0.33 4.41
N GLY A 153 7.42 -0.18 3.24
CA GLY A 153 7.46 -1.61 2.95
C GLY A 153 6.52 -2.03 1.84
N MET A 154 6.22 -3.32 1.79
CA MET A 154 5.35 -3.90 0.78
C MET A 154 4.00 -4.31 1.35
N SER A 155 2.99 -4.25 0.49
CA SER A 155 1.65 -4.73 0.78
C SER A 155 1.11 -5.60 -0.34
N CYS A 156 0.40 -6.65 0.00
CA CYS A 156 -0.41 -7.42 -0.94
C CYS A 156 -1.88 -7.07 -0.72
N PHE A 157 -2.48 -6.52 -1.72
CA PHE A 157 -3.91 -6.21 -1.77
C PHE A 157 -4.66 -7.30 -2.51
N ASP A 158 -5.70 -7.83 -1.91
CA ASP A 158 -6.63 -8.76 -2.55
C ASP A 158 -7.87 -7.99 -3.01
N PRO A 159 -8.05 -7.72 -4.33
CA PRO A 159 -9.18 -6.94 -4.82
C PRO A 159 -10.54 -7.59 -4.58
N LYS A 160 -10.59 -8.92 -4.36
CA LYS A 160 -11.85 -9.64 -4.13
C LYS A 160 -12.39 -9.46 -2.73
N SER A 161 -11.51 -9.42 -1.75
CA SER A 161 -11.87 -9.23 -0.33
C SER A 161 -11.61 -7.81 0.16
N GLU A 162 -10.99 -6.96 -0.68
CA GLU A 162 -10.58 -5.59 -0.38
C GLU A 162 -9.70 -5.50 0.88
N THR A 163 -8.82 -6.50 1.07
CA THR A 163 -7.98 -6.60 2.26
C THR A 163 -6.51 -6.46 1.94
N PHE A 164 -5.77 -5.82 2.85
CA PHE A 164 -4.32 -5.68 2.78
C PHE A 164 -3.63 -6.68 3.70
N THR A 165 -2.50 -7.20 3.24
CA THR A 165 -1.53 -7.93 4.06
C THR A 165 -0.19 -7.24 3.90
N ASN A 166 0.37 -6.73 5.01
CA ASN A 166 1.56 -5.88 4.99
C ASN A 166 2.80 -6.64 5.43
N TRP A 167 3.92 -6.34 4.79
CA TRP A 167 5.26 -6.77 5.13
C TRP A 167 6.14 -5.55 5.33
N ASP A 168 6.61 -5.37 6.54
CA ASP A 168 7.48 -4.29 6.95
C ASP A 168 8.72 -4.84 7.66
N ASN A 169 9.57 -3.98 8.17
CA ASN A 169 10.77 -4.38 8.92
C ASN A 169 10.49 -5.22 10.15
N LYS A 170 9.32 -5.05 10.77
CA LYS A 170 8.94 -5.82 11.95
C LYS A 170 8.67 -7.27 11.60
N ASN A 171 8.39 -7.56 10.34
CA ASN A 171 8.18 -8.91 9.80
C ASN A 171 9.47 -9.53 9.23
N GLY A 172 10.64 -8.91 9.47
CA GLY A 172 11.93 -9.40 8.98
C GLY A 172 12.22 -9.07 7.52
N TYR A 173 11.37 -8.30 6.87
CA TYR A 173 11.59 -7.81 5.51
C TYR A 173 12.24 -6.43 5.58
N SER A 174 13.55 -6.38 5.38
CA SER A 174 14.32 -5.12 5.38
C SER A 174 14.12 -4.33 4.06
N LEU A 175 12.86 -4.05 3.71
CA LEU A 175 12.51 -3.26 2.54
C LEU A 175 12.10 -1.85 2.97
N LEU A 176 13.01 -1.10 3.54
CA LEU A 176 12.71 0.22 4.07
C LEU A 176 12.56 1.27 3.00
N GLU A 177 13.07 1.19 1.88
CA GLU A 177 13.01 2.25 0.85
C GLU A 177 13.05 1.60 -0.53
N THR A 178 11.88 1.25 -1.03
CA THR A 178 11.76 0.81 -2.41
C THR A 178 11.86 2.01 -3.36
N ASN A 179 12.55 1.82 -4.46
CA ASN A 179 12.66 2.84 -5.49
C ASN A 179 11.40 2.87 -6.37
N LEU A 180 11.14 4.04 -6.95
CA LEU A 180 10.06 4.23 -7.91
C LEU A 180 10.27 3.31 -9.12
N HIS A 181 9.20 2.64 -9.57
CA HIS A 181 9.20 1.67 -10.69
C HIS A 181 10.16 0.47 -10.54
N ALA A 182 10.76 0.26 -9.38
CA ALA A 182 11.72 -0.80 -9.15
C ALA A 182 11.07 -2.12 -8.72
N CYS A 183 9.97 -2.52 -9.38
CA CYS A 183 9.31 -3.80 -9.15
C CYS A 183 9.08 -4.52 -10.48
N LEU A 184 9.56 -5.76 -10.57
CA LEU A 184 9.42 -6.60 -11.75
C LEU A 184 8.91 -7.98 -11.33
N LYS A 185 7.99 -8.54 -12.13
CA LYS A 185 7.58 -9.94 -12.05
C LYS A 185 8.14 -10.71 -13.24
N SER A 186 8.87 -11.78 -12.97
CA SER A 186 9.33 -12.72 -14.01
C SER A 186 8.20 -13.62 -14.51
N SER A 187 8.41 -14.28 -15.65
CA SER A 187 7.49 -15.29 -16.19
C SER A 187 7.29 -16.48 -15.23
N SER A 188 8.28 -16.78 -14.36
CA SER A 188 8.20 -17.80 -13.32
C SER A 188 7.53 -17.33 -12.02
N ASN A 189 6.84 -16.18 -12.03
CA ASN A 189 6.17 -15.58 -10.87
C ASN A 189 7.12 -15.26 -9.70
N ILE A 190 8.37 -14.96 -10.01
CA ILE A 190 9.31 -14.41 -9.03
C ILE A 190 9.26 -12.90 -9.12
N PHE A 191 9.09 -12.24 -7.98
CA PHE A 191 9.11 -10.80 -7.86
C PHE A 191 10.51 -10.33 -7.51
N TYR A 192 10.92 -9.25 -8.16
CA TYR A 192 12.17 -8.54 -7.87
C TYR A 192 11.80 -7.10 -7.51
N VAL A 193 12.21 -6.66 -6.34
CA VAL A 193 11.90 -5.33 -5.82
C VAL A 193 13.19 -4.64 -5.45
N GLY A 194 13.50 -3.52 -6.09
CA GLY A 194 14.70 -2.73 -5.86
C GLY A 194 14.51 -1.69 -4.77
N GLY A 195 15.53 -1.52 -3.96
CA GLY A 195 15.68 -0.45 -2.97
C GLY A 195 17.03 0.24 -3.11
N ASN A 196 17.32 1.21 -2.25
CA ASN A 196 18.51 2.05 -2.38
C ASN A 196 19.83 1.26 -2.34
N ASN A 197 19.97 0.29 -1.45
CA ASN A 197 21.21 -0.47 -1.25
C ASN A 197 21.03 -2.00 -1.38
N HIS A 198 19.84 -2.46 -1.74
CA HIS A 198 19.52 -3.88 -1.81
C HIS A 198 18.37 -4.13 -2.78
N PHE A 199 18.19 -5.37 -3.17
CA PHE A 199 16.99 -5.83 -3.83
C PHE A 199 16.44 -7.06 -3.11
N LEU A 200 15.14 -7.25 -3.17
CA LEU A 200 14.44 -8.43 -2.70
C LEU A 200 13.98 -9.27 -3.88
N SER A 201 14.14 -10.59 -3.74
CA SER A 201 13.58 -11.56 -4.68
C SER A 201 12.75 -12.58 -3.91
N PHE A 202 11.50 -12.80 -4.31
CA PHE A 202 10.62 -13.77 -3.65
C PHE A 202 9.55 -14.31 -4.60
N ASN A 203 9.06 -15.51 -4.27
CA ASN A 203 7.87 -16.07 -4.92
C ASN A 203 6.65 -15.83 -4.01
N PRO A 204 5.62 -15.07 -4.43
CA PRO A 204 4.42 -14.81 -3.64
C PRO A 204 3.69 -16.06 -3.16
N GLN A 205 3.72 -17.13 -3.95
CA GLN A 205 3.06 -18.40 -3.61
C GLN A 205 3.73 -19.15 -2.46
N LEU A 206 5.01 -18.87 -2.20
CA LEU A 206 5.76 -19.48 -1.12
C LEU A 206 5.66 -18.69 0.20
N ILE A 207 5.12 -17.49 0.18
CA ILE A 207 4.91 -16.70 1.38
C ILE A 207 3.76 -17.31 2.18
N ARG A 208 4.11 -17.86 3.34
CA ARG A 208 3.14 -18.43 4.27
C ARG A 208 2.89 -17.46 5.41
N ARG A 209 1.63 -17.21 5.71
CA ARG A 209 1.25 -16.47 6.91
C ARG A 209 1.53 -17.36 8.12
N ASN A 210 2.21 -16.82 9.11
CA ASN A 210 2.32 -17.52 10.40
C ASN A 210 0.96 -17.50 11.09
N THR A 211 0.30 -18.65 11.15
CA THR A 211 -0.99 -18.82 11.81
C THR A 211 -0.87 -19.32 13.25
N PHE A 212 0.35 -19.49 13.74
CA PHE A 212 0.60 -19.94 15.10
C PHE A 212 0.16 -18.87 16.11
N ILE A 213 -0.81 -19.21 16.94
CA ILE A 213 -1.25 -18.38 18.06
C ILE A 213 -0.39 -18.75 19.26
N PRO A 214 0.54 -17.87 19.71
CA PRO A 214 1.39 -18.20 20.83
C PRO A 214 0.58 -18.28 22.12
N PRO A 215 0.88 -19.24 23.01
CA PRO A 215 0.26 -19.29 24.32
C PRO A 215 0.66 -18.07 25.16
N VAL A 216 -0.31 -17.50 25.84
CA VAL A 216 -0.13 -16.33 26.70
C VAL A 216 -0.05 -16.78 28.16
N TYR A 217 0.97 -16.34 28.86
CA TYR A 217 1.18 -16.61 30.28
C TYR A 217 1.24 -15.32 31.06
N ILE A 218 0.49 -15.28 32.17
CA ILE A 218 0.61 -14.20 33.15
C ILE A 218 1.89 -14.46 33.96
N THR A 219 2.83 -13.54 33.88
CA THR A 219 4.15 -13.70 34.53
C THR A 219 4.23 -13.06 35.90
N LYS A 220 3.63 -11.90 36.09
CA LYS A 220 3.67 -11.12 37.34
C LYS A 220 2.38 -10.35 37.53
N MET A 221 2.03 -10.11 38.78
CA MET A 221 0.96 -9.22 39.17
C MET A 221 1.44 -8.22 40.24
N ARG A 222 0.97 -7.01 40.18
CA ARG A 222 1.20 -5.96 41.15
C ARG A 222 -0.16 -5.48 41.63
N ILE A 223 -0.35 -5.44 42.94
CA ILE A 223 -1.61 -5.04 43.58
C ILE A 223 -1.34 -3.73 44.35
N TRP A 224 -2.21 -2.77 44.14
CA TRP A 224 -2.18 -1.49 44.83
C TRP A 224 -3.28 -1.50 45.88
N ALA A 225 -2.92 -1.09 47.13
CA ALA A 225 -3.90 -0.87 48.19
C ALA A 225 -3.97 0.64 48.45
N ASP A 226 -5.17 1.19 48.46
CA ASP A 226 -5.39 2.65 48.56
C ASP A 226 -5.01 3.29 49.90
N TYR A 227 -4.73 2.52 50.91
CA TYR A 227 -4.35 3.04 52.22
C TYR A 227 -3.25 2.17 52.86
N LEU A 228 -2.02 2.53 52.57
CA LEU A 228 -0.89 2.10 53.39
C LEU A 228 -0.18 3.36 53.92
N GLU A 229 -0.37 3.64 55.20
CA GLU A 229 0.39 4.65 55.99
C GLU A 229 1.91 4.36 56.04
N ASP A 230 2.33 3.21 55.59
CA ASP A 230 3.74 2.84 55.41
C ASP A 230 4.07 2.67 53.92
N ASN A 231 5.11 3.38 53.49
CA ASN A 231 5.76 3.37 52.17
C ASN A 231 6.21 1.96 51.66
N LYS A 232 5.41 0.93 51.81
CA LYS A 232 5.66 -0.38 51.20
C LYS A 232 5.27 -0.32 49.75
N ALA A 233 6.26 0.02 48.90
CA ALA A 233 6.13 -0.05 47.45
C ALA A 233 5.46 -1.37 47.05
N ALA A 234 4.39 -1.28 46.27
CA ALA A 234 3.66 -2.43 45.79
C ALA A 234 4.63 -3.40 45.12
N GLN A 235 4.80 -4.59 45.68
CA GLN A 235 5.75 -5.58 45.17
C GLN A 235 5.13 -6.39 44.04
N TRP A 236 5.95 -6.76 43.07
CA TRP A 236 5.57 -7.70 42.04
C TRP A 236 5.54 -9.12 42.59
N VAL A 237 4.39 -9.78 42.46
CA VAL A 237 4.22 -11.19 42.82
C VAL A 237 4.32 -12.03 41.54
N ASN A 238 5.16 -13.07 41.58
CA ASN A 238 5.21 -14.05 40.51
C ASN A 238 3.97 -14.95 40.59
N ILE A 239 3.29 -15.14 39.47
CA ILE A 239 2.10 -15.97 39.41
C ILE A 239 2.45 -17.21 38.60
N SER A 240 2.45 -18.35 39.23
CA SER A 240 2.49 -19.64 38.57
C SER A 240 1.25 -20.41 38.99
N ASN A 241 0.25 -20.51 38.10
CA ASN A 241 -0.95 -21.33 38.24
C ASN A 241 -1.80 -21.19 39.53
N GLN A 242 -1.78 -20.04 40.19
CA GLN A 242 -2.50 -19.86 41.45
C GLN A 242 -3.68 -18.90 41.30
N ARG A 243 -4.79 -19.24 41.99
CA ARG A 243 -5.90 -18.33 42.22
C ARG A 243 -5.45 -17.23 43.18
N ILE A 244 -5.54 -15.98 42.78
CA ILE A 244 -5.28 -14.83 43.60
C ILE A 244 -6.59 -14.33 44.17
N LYS A 245 -6.69 -14.24 45.49
CA LYS A 245 -7.83 -13.60 46.19
C LYS A 245 -7.45 -12.18 46.54
N LEU A 246 -8.19 -11.21 45.98
CA LEU A 246 -8.07 -9.80 46.34
C LEU A 246 -8.97 -9.46 47.53
N ARG A 247 -8.52 -8.58 48.39
CA ARG A 247 -9.34 -8.02 49.46
C ARG A 247 -10.13 -6.83 48.91
N TYR A 248 -11.20 -6.43 49.60
CA TYR A 248 -12.10 -5.35 49.16
C TYR A 248 -11.40 -3.98 48.99
N ASN A 249 -10.29 -3.76 49.74
CA ASN A 249 -9.47 -2.54 49.65
C ASN A 249 -8.33 -2.60 48.61
N GLN A 250 -8.25 -3.68 47.82
CA GLN A 250 -7.28 -3.86 46.74
C GLN A 250 -7.97 -3.59 45.41
N THR A 251 -8.21 -2.32 45.13
CA THR A 251 -9.06 -1.86 44.02
C THR A 251 -8.33 -1.76 42.71
N SER A 252 -7.01 -1.68 42.73
CA SER A 252 -6.20 -1.54 41.52
C SER A 252 -5.12 -2.61 41.41
N PHE A 253 -4.92 -3.16 40.25
CA PHE A 253 -3.88 -4.13 39.97
C PHE A 253 -3.28 -3.97 38.58
N THR A 254 -2.04 -4.38 38.43
CA THR A 254 -1.36 -4.44 37.13
C THR A 254 -0.92 -5.86 36.84
N ILE A 255 -1.22 -6.36 35.66
CA ILE A 255 -0.82 -7.69 35.21
C ILE A 255 0.28 -7.54 34.17
N LYS A 256 1.36 -8.30 34.31
CA LYS A 256 2.34 -8.53 33.23
C LYS A 256 2.11 -9.92 32.65
N PHE A 257 2.03 -9.98 31.35
CA PHE A 257 1.89 -11.23 30.61
C PHE A 257 2.92 -11.30 29.50
N SER A 258 3.19 -12.48 29.01
CA SER A 258 4.10 -12.75 27.89
C SER A 258 3.49 -13.80 26.98
N ALA A 259 3.57 -13.55 25.69
CA ALA A 259 3.30 -14.58 24.68
C ALA A 259 4.61 -15.28 24.31
N LEU A 260 4.63 -16.60 24.35
CA LEU A 260 5.79 -17.37 23.98
C LEU A 260 5.87 -17.50 22.44
N SER A 261 6.26 -16.40 21.80
CA SER A 261 6.56 -16.34 20.38
C SER A 261 8.01 -15.95 20.18
N TYR A 262 8.78 -16.85 19.57
CA TYR A 262 10.18 -16.59 19.24
C TYR A 262 10.36 -16.02 17.83
N VAL A 263 9.27 -15.97 17.06
CA VAL A 263 9.25 -15.44 15.70
C VAL A 263 8.47 -14.14 15.72
N PHE A 264 9.16 -13.02 15.47
CA PHE A 264 8.56 -11.68 15.38
C PHE A 264 7.68 -11.29 16.58
N ALA A 265 8.20 -11.43 17.79
CA ALA A 265 7.49 -11.15 19.04
C ALA A 265 6.89 -9.71 19.12
N SER A 266 7.51 -8.74 18.43
CA SER A 266 7.04 -7.36 18.32
C SER A 266 5.70 -7.20 17.57
N ASN A 267 5.30 -8.20 16.81
CA ASN A 267 4.06 -8.15 15.99
C ASN A 267 2.86 -8.77 16.69
N ASN A 268 3.06 -9.34 17.87
CA ASN A 268 1.95 -9.89 18.64
C ASN A 268 1.02 -8.76 19.09
N LYS A 269 -0.24 -8.85 18.70
CA LYS A 269 -1.32 -8.01 19.21
C LYS A 269 -2.04 -8.77 20.31
N PHE A 270 -2.36 -8.08 21.37
CA PHE A 270 -3.05 -8.64 22.53
C PHE A 270 -4.39 -7.93 22.67
N SER A 271 -5.38 -8.68 23.07
CA SER A 271 -6.63 -8.13 23.57
C SER A 271 -6.89 -8.70 24.96
N TYR A 272 -7.55 -7.94 25.80
CA TYR A 272 -7.92 -8.35 27.15
C TYR A 272 -9.33 -7.90 27.51
N MET A 273 -9.93 -8.61 28.43
CA MET A 273 -11.24 -8.28 28.96
C MET A 273 -11.32 -8.77 30.41
N LEU A 274 -11.78 -7.93 31.32
CA LEU A 274 -12.13 -8.31 32.67
C LEU A 274 -13.61 -8.77 32.68
N GLU A 275 -13.81 -10.07 32.75
CA GLU A 275 -15.14 -10.66 32.73
C GLU A 275 -16.00 -10.15 33.90
N GLY A 276 -17.23 -9.72 33.58
CA GLY A 276 -18.15 -9.14 34.55
C GLY A 276 -17.96 -7.63 34.82
N PHE A 277 -16.90 -7.01 34.26
CA PHE A 277 -16.64 -5.58 34.38
C PHE A 277 -16.61 -4.88 33.02
N ASP A 278 -15.83 -5.41 32.07
CA ASP A 278 -15.71 -4.83 30.74
C ASP A 278 -16.87 -5.24 29.85
N LYS A 279 -17.32 -4.28 28.99
CA LYS A 279 -18.41 -4.54 28.01
C LYS A 279 -17.92 -5.28 26.77
N GLY A 280 -16.62 -5.39 26.55
CA GLY A 280 -16.01 -6.01 25.39
C GLY A 280 -14.50 -6.09 25.50
N TRP A 281 -13.88 -6.68 24.47
CA TRP A 281 -12.43 -6.79 24.38
C TRP A 281 -11.77 -5.46 24.05
N SER A 282 -10.69 -5.14 24.78
CA SER A 282 -9.82 -3.97 24.57
C SER A 282 -8.56 -4.38 23.81
#